data_2d227c73d62a85bb576ac4db1808f1da
#
_entry.id   2d227c73d62a85bb576ac4db1808f1da
#
_cell.length_a   1.000
_cell.length_b   1.000
_cell.length_c   1.000
_cell.angle_alpha   90.00
_cell.angle_beta   90.00
_cell.angle_gamma   90.00
#
_symmetry.space_group_name_H-M   'P 1'
#
loop_
_entity.id
_entity.type
_entity.pdbx_description
1 polymer ?
#
loop_
_entity_poly.entity_id
_entity_poly.type
_entity_poly.pdbx_seq_one_letter_code
_entity_poly.pdbx_strand_id
1 'polypeptide(L)'
;MKKFYLALVLLALLAQSIDAQNKKRLLKFSTNSGNSRIFEYDKDGKLSKMQTIIQDVMDKENHVSTFTYTADKIVQSFYEGNPANTDTRIAILENGIVKSEALTCSYAKGGLPPYTYQYTYTYNNHKQLTEILEVPSIFYTTIYKLTWANSDLTLITCYRENEPMGEIHLDYDKTIDNPYLALVFNPLTMILSKGSVEPMGQLFGGYFGTVFKHPVKSIHYKVLKKDEFLWSAEDDIEFTYTKNADGDITEVTATEQETDKITLEWSKVTNGIATTRQATNAANACYTISGMRQKAPVKGLNIIKEPDGTVKKVIIR
;
A
#
# COMPACT_ATOMS: atom_id res chain seq x y z
N MET A 1 22.18 27.99 -19.88
CA MET A 1 20.80 27.53 -19.66
C MET A 1 20.66 26.02 -19.49
N LYS A 2 21.25 25.15 -20.33
CA LYS A 2 21.13 23.65 -20.19
C LYS A 2 21.62 23.08 -18.84
N LYS A 3 22.66 23.65 -18.22
CA LYS A 3 23.20 23.19 -16.92
C LYS A 3 22.25 23.50 -15.72
N PHE A 4 21.42 24.53 -15.82
CA PHE A 4 20.46 24.90 -14.77
C PHE A 4 19.26 23.96 -14.74
N TYR A 5 18.78 23.52 -15.92
CA TYR A 5 17.70 22.55 -16.02
C TYR A 5 18.09 21.17 -15.48
N LEU A 6 19.35 20.75 -15.71
CA LEU A 6 19.84 19.46 -15.20
C LEU A 6 19.92 19.45 -13.66
N ALA A 7 20.32 20.57 -13.06
CA ALA A 7 20.36 20.72 -11.60
C ALA A 7 18.96 20.73 -10.96
N LEU A 8 17.97 21.35 -11.63
CA LEU A 8 16.57 21.37 -11.17
C LEU A 8 15.91 19.98 -11.24
N VAL A 9 16.18 19.22 -12.30
CA VAL A 9 15.70 17.82 -12.45
C VAL A 9 16.32 16.91 -11.42
N LEU A 10 17.63 17.05 -11.13
CA LEU A 10 18.31 16.31 -10.07
C LEU A 10 17.77 16.65 -8.67
N LEU A 11 17.47 17.92 -8.39
CA LEU A 11 16.87 18.35 -7.13
C LEU A 11 15.44 17.82 -6.98
N ALA A 12 14.64 17.77 -8.06
CA ALA A 12 13.29 17.19 -8.03
C ALA A 12 13.31 15.67 -7.80
N LEU A 13 14.30 14.95 -8.35
CA LEU A 13 14.49 13.51 -8.12
C LEU A 13 14.96 13.22 -6.68
N LEU A 14 15.80 14.11 -6.10
CA LEU A 14 16.23 14.00 -4.71
C LEU A 14 15.10 14.33 -3.73
N ALA A 15 14.21 15.27 -4.05
CA ALA A 15 13.04 15.59 -3.23
C ALA A 15 12.06 14.41 -3.13
N GLN A 16 11.84 13.68 -4.24
CA GLN A 16 11.00 12.48 -4.22
C GLN A 16 11.60 11.33 -3.37
N SER A 17 12.93 11.19 -3.35
CA SER A 17 13.60 10.18 -2.53
C SER A 17 13.60 10.51 -1.03
N ILE A 18 13.64 11.80 -0.67
CA ILE A 18 13.58 12.25 0.72
C ILE A 18 12.16 12.08 1.29
N ASP A 19 11.13 12.31 0.49
CA ASP A 19 9.73 12.16 0.89
C ASP A 19 9.36 10.69 1.16
N ALA A 20 9.95 9.75 0.40
CA ALA A 20 9.76 8.31 0.61
C ALA A 20 10.42 7.80 1.90
N GLN A 21 11.51 8.43 2.36
CA GLN A 21 12.23 8.02 3.58
C GLN A 21 11.55 8.51 4.87
N ASN A 22 10.74 9.58 4.80
CA ASN A 22 10.12 10.20 5.98
C ASN A 22 8.68 9.73 6.23
N LYS A 23 8.15 8.81 5.41
CA LYS A 23 6.79 8.29 5.58
C LYS A 23 6.76 7.12 6.55
N LYS A 24 5.85 7.16 7.53
CA LYS A 24 5.55 5.97 8.34
C LYS A 24 5.07 4.85 7.43
N ARG A 25 5.52 3.63 7.67
CA ARG A 25 5.12 2.43 6.92
C ARG A 25 4.45 1.45 7.85
N LEU A 26 3.41 0.80 7.35
CA LEU A 26 2.79 -0.29 8.05
C LEU A 26 3.75 -1.48 8.05
N LEU A 27 4.15 -1.96 9.23
CA LEU A 27 5.04 -3.11 9.37
C LEU A 27 4.26 -4.42 9.55
N LYS A 28 3.14 -4.33 10.25
CA LYS A 28 2.32 -5.49 10.54
C LYS A 28 0.89 -5.07 10.84
N PHE A 29 -0.07 -5.92 10.50
CA PHE A 29 -1.35 -5.95 11.16
C PHE A 29 -1.67 -7.34 11.70
N SER A 30 -2.47 -7.42 12.75
CA SER A 30 -2.89 -8.67 13.38
C SER A 30 -4.35 -8.58 13.77
N THR A 31 -5.10 -9.68 13.57
CA THR A 31 -6.48 -9.80 14.04
C THR A 31 -6.53 -10.45 15.42
N ASN A 32 -7.66 -10.29 16.11
CA ASN A 32 -7.92 -10.99 17.37
C ASN A 32 -8.00 -12.52 17.22
N SER A 33 -8.29 -13.02 16.00
CA SER A 33 -8.25 -14.45 15.64
C SER A 33 -6.83 -15.01 15.47
N GLY A 34 -5.80 -14.17 15.58
CA GLY A 34 -4.39 -14.56 15.45
C GLY A 34 -3.84 -14.48 14.02
N ASN A 35 -4.66 -14.15 13.04
CA ASN A 35 -4.19 -13.90 11.68
C ASN A 35 -3.29 -12.67 11.66
N SER A 36 -2.26 -12.67 10.82
CA SER A 36 -1.38 -11.51 10.69
C SER A 36 -0.80 -11.37 9.30
N ARG A 37 -0.48 -10.11 8.94
CA ARG A 37 0.32 -9.78 7.76
C ARG A 37 1.53 -8.96 8.17
N ILE A 38 2.68 -9.31 7.63
CA ILE A 38 3.98 -8.67 7.87
C ILE A 38 4.45 -8.09 6.55
N PHE A 39 4.88 -6.83 6.56
CA PHE A 39 5.30 -6.08 5.39
C PHE A 39 6.79 -5.74 5.48
N GLU A 40 7.54 -6.08 4.46
CA GLU A 40 8.95 -5.74 4.31
C GLU A 40 9.12 -4.79 3.14
N TYR A 41 9.99 -3.80 3.29
CA TYR A 41 10.22 -2.76 2.29
C TYR A 41 11.67 -2.77 1.83
N ASP A 42 11.90 -2.45 0.57
CA ASP A 42 13.24 -2.27 0.03
C ASP A 42 13.88 -0.95 0.51
N LYS A 43 15.13 -0.72 0.09
CA LYS A 43 15.89 0.51 0.41
C LYS A 43 15.23 1.79 -0.10
N ASP A 44 14.43 1.70 -1.15
CA ASP A 44 13.72 2.83 -1.77
C ASP A 44 12.32 3.02 -1.17
N GLY A 45 11.96 2.15 -0.21
CA GLY A 45 10.69 2.20 0.53
C GLY A 45 9.50 1.59 -0.18
N LYS A 46 9.73 0.83 -1.23
CA LYS A 46 8.69 0.07 -1.90
C LYS A 46 8.47 -1.26 -1.17
N LEU A 47 7.23 -1.74 -1.17
CA LEU A 47 6.90 -3.04 -0.61
C LEU A 47 7.66 -4.13 -1.38
N SER A 48 8.55 -4.86 -0.72
CA SER A 48 9.36 -5.92 -1.33
C SER A 48 8.82 -7.31 -1.05
N LYS A 49 8.18 -7.48 0.12
CA LYS A 49 7.60 -8.76 0.53
C LYS A 49 6.43 -8.54 1.47
N MET A 50 5.45 -9.40 1.36
CA MET A 50 4.34 -9.54 2.30
C MET A 50 4.23 -11.01 2.70
N GLN A 51 4.10 -11.26 4.00
CA GLN A 51 3.84 -12.58 4.55
C GLN A 51 2.50 -12.55 5.26
N THR A 52 1.58 -13.41 4.87
CA THR A 52 0.28 -13.60 5.52
C THR A 52 0.31 -14.92 6.29
N ILE A 53 0.02 -14.86 7.57
CA ILE A 53 -0.08 -16.01 8.48
C ILE A 53 -1.55 -16.15 8.84
N ILE A 54 -2.16 -17.25 8.44
CA ILE A 54 -3.54 -17.60 8.77
C ILE A 54 -3.48 -18.66 9.86
N GLN A 55 -4.12 -18.38 10.98
CA GLN A 55 -4.25 -19.31 12.11
C GLN A 55 -5.63 -19.94 12.02
N ASP A 56 -5.76 -21.02 11.27
CA ASP A 56 -6.99 -21.82 11.33
C ASP A 56 -6.91 -22.82 12.49
N VAL A 57 -8.06 -23.31 12.94
CA VAL A 57 -8.20 -24.23 14.07
C VAL A 57 -7.46 -25.56 13.80
N MET A 58 -7.24 -25.90 12.55
CA MET A 58 -6.64 -27.18 12.14
C MET A 58 -5.24 -27.06 11.55
N ASP A 59 -4.92 -25.96 10.85
CA ASP A 59 -3.63 -25.78 10.17
C ASP A 59 -3.19 -24.32 10.17
N LYS A 60 -1.87 -24.12 10.29
CA LYS A 60 -1.25 -22.81 10.12
C LYS A 60 -0.78 -22.65 8.67
N GLU A 61 -1.46 -21.81 7.92
CA GLU A 61 -1.06 -21.49 6.57
C GLU A 61 -0.12 -20.27 6.54
N ASN A 62 0.88 -20.33 5.65
CA ASN A 62 1.83 -19.25 5.43
C ASN A 62 1.86 -18.90 3.95
N HIS A 63 1.36 -17.72 3.62
CA HIS A 63 1.34 -17.20 2.25
C HIS A 63 2.42 -16.14 2.10
N VAL A 64 3.16 -16.19 1.02
CA VAL A 64 4.23 -15.22 0.73
C VAL A 64 4.01 -14.56 -0.62
N SER A 65 3.99 -13.23 -0.63
CA SER A 65 4.07 -12.42 -1.84
C SER A 65 5.41 -11.71 -1.89
N THR A 66 6.08 -11.73 -3.02
CA THR A 66 7.28 -10.92 -3.30
C THR A 66 7.00 -9.96 -4.45
N PHE A 67 7.62 -8.78 -4.43
CA PHE A 67 7.37 -7.72 -5.39
C PHE A 67 8.68 -7.24 -6.01
N THR A 68 8.69 -7.08 -7.33
CA THR A 68 9.79 -6.46 -8.07
C THR A 68 9.27 -5.34 -8.94
N TYR A 69 10.05 -4.27 -9.06
CA TYR A 69 9.66 -3.03 -9.74
C TYR A 69 10.66 -2.65 -10.80
N THR A 70 10.15 -2.30 -11.99
CA THR A 70 10.89 -1.61 -13.04
C THR A 70 10.19 -0.26 -13.30
N ALA A 71 10.68 0.54 -14.26
CA ALA A 71 10.06 1.81 -14.60
C ALA A 71 8.65 1.65 -15.23
N ASP A 72 8.41 0.52 -15.86
CA ASP A 72 7.22 0.22 -16.67
C ASP A 72 6.39 -0.96 -16.14
N LYS A 73 6.86 -1.63 -15.07
CA LYS A 73 6.24 -2.88 -14.64
C LYS A 73 6.41 -3.17 -13.15
N ILE A 74 5.37 -3.79 -12.55
CA ILE A 74 5.41 -4.43 -11.23
C ILE A 74 5.13 -5.91 -11.42
N VAL A 75 5.96 -6.76 -10.84
CA VAL A 75 5.75 -8.21 -10.81
C VAL A 75 5.57 -8.65 -9.36
N GLN A 76 4.44 -9.27 -9.07
CA GLN A 76 4.15 -9.94 -7.82
C GLN A 76 4.17 -11.45 -8.06
N SER A 77 4.90 -12.17 -7.24
CA SER A 77 4.86 -13.64 -7.17
C SER A 77 4.27 -14.04 -5.82
N PHE A 78 3.28 -14.90 -5.83
CA PHE A 78 2.57 -15.38 -4.66
C PHE A 78 2.64 -16.91 -4.59
N TYR A 79 2.91 -17.46 -3.43
CA TYR A 79 2.80 -18.90 -3.18
C TYR A 79 2.27 -19.18 -1.76
N GLU A 80 1.58 -20.30 -1.64
CA GLU A 80 1.04 -20.85 -0.42
C GLU A 80 1.81 -22.14 -0.07
N GLY A 81 2.59 -22.08 1.01
CA GLY A 81 3.38 -23.23 1.48
C GLY A 81 4.49 -23.68 0.53
N ASN A 82 4.16 -24.10 -0.69
CA ASN A 82 5.10 -24.64 -1.66
C ASN A 82 5.46 -23.62 -2.77
N PRO A 83 6.72 -23.13 -2.87
CA PRO A 83 7.15 -22.19 -3.91
C PRO A 83 7.03 -22.71 -5.36
N ALA A 84 6.89 -24.02 -5.56
CA ALA A 84 6.69 -24.57 -6.90
C ALA A 84 5.31 -24.23 -7.50
N ASN A 85 4.34 -23.90 -6.65
CA ASN A 85 2.99 -23.49 -7.04
C ASN A 85 2.87 -21.96 -6.88
N THR A 86 3.46 -21.22 -7.81
CA THR A 86 3.50 -19.76 -7.73
C THR A 86 2.48 -19.13 -8.68
N ASP A 87 1.58 -18.35 -8.12
CA ASP A 87 0.73 -17.44 -8.88
C ASP A 87 1.49 -16.15 -9.19
N THR A 88 1.20 -15.54 -10.33
CA THR A 88 1.93 -14.34 -10.76
C THR A 88 0.96 -13.26 -11.21
N ARG A 89 1.13 -12.04 -10.68
CA ARG A 89 0.46 -10.83 -11.13
C ARG A 89 1.49 -9.88 -11.74
N ILE A 90 1.24 -9.45 -12.97
CA ILE A 90 2.10 -8.52 -13.70
C ILE A 90 1.28 -7.28 -14.03
N ALA A 91 1.65 -6.13 -13.45
CA ALA A 91 1.08 -4.83 -13.74
C ALA A 91 1.97 -4.06 -14.71
N ILE A 92 1.40 -3.51 -15.76
CA ILE A 92 2.05 -2.62 -16.72
C ILE A 92 1.75 -1.18 -16.34
N LEU A 93 2.80 -0.37 -16.25
CA LEU A 93 2.72 1.03 -15.87
C LEU A 93 2.81 1.93 -17.09
N GLU A 94 1.95 2.94 -17.15
CA GLU A 94 2.03 4.04 -18.10
C GLU A 94 1.95 5.36 -17.32
N ASN A 95 2.93 6.23 -17.49
CA ASN A 95 3.03 7.50 -16.75
C ASN A 95 2.98 7.33 -15.21
N GLY A 96 3.53 6.22 -14.71
CA GLY A 96 3.62 5.91 -13.28
C GLY A 96 2.32 5.39 -12.66
N ILE A 97 1.31 5.05 -13.43
CA ILE A 97 0.08 4.41 -12.97
C ILE A 97 -0.18 3.10 -13.72
N VAL A 98 -0.88 2.17 -13.08
CA VAL A 98 -1.23 0.87 -13.68
C VAL A 98 -2.20 1.08 -14.82
N LYS A 99 -1.82 0.62 -16.02
CA LYS A 99 -2.67 0.65 -17.22
C LYS A 99 -3.40 -0.66 -17.43
N SER A 100 -2.71 -1.77 -17.18
CA SER A 100 -3.27 -3.12 -17.31
C SER A 100 -2.55 -4.07 -16.37
N GLU A 101 -3.21 -5.19 -16.05
CA GLU A 101 -2.62 -6.30 -15.30
C GLU A 101 -2.98 -7.64 -15.91
N ALA A 102 -2.08 -8.60 -15.74
CA ALA A 102 -2.34 -10.01 -15.97
C ALA A 102 -2.07 -10.78 -14.67
N LEU A 103 -3.06 -11.53 -14.20
CA LEU A 103 -2.93 -12.47 -13.09
C LEU A 103 -3.02 -13.88 -13.67
N THR A 104 -2.01 -14.71 -13.39
CA THR A 104 -1.99 -16.14 -13.72
C THR A 104 -2.08 -16.93 -12.42
N CYS A 105 -3.13 -17.70 -12.26
CA CYS A 105 -3.32 -18.66 -11.18
C CYS A 105 -2.89 -20.02 -11.68
N SER A 106 -1.72 -20.48 -11.23
CA SER A 106 -1.10 -21.74 -11.65
C SER A 106 -1.63 -22.93 -10.86
N TYR A 107 -2.15 -22.68 -9.66
CA TYR A 107 -2.71 -23.70 -8.78
C TYR A 107 -4.13 -23.31 -8.36
N ALA A 108 -5.11 -24.09 -8.81
CA ALA A 108 -6.48 -23.92 -8.35
C ALA A 108 -6.79 -24.94 -7.25
N LYS A 109 -7.11 -24.48 -6.05
CA LYS A 109 -7.75 -25.33 -5.03
C LYS A 109 -9.00 -25.96 -5.67
N GLY A 110 -9.14 -27.27 -5.60
CA GLY A 110 -10.30 -27.98 -6.14
C GLY A 110 -10.13 -28.58 -7.54
N GLY A 111 -8.91 -28.64 -8.10
CA GLY A 111 -8.63 -29.37 -9.35
C GLY A 111 -9.01 -28.64 -10.63
N LEU A 112 -9.27 -27.34 -10.57
CA LEU A 112 -9.44 -26.52 -11.76
C LEU A 112 -8.11 -26.40 -12.54
N PRO A 113 -8.16 -26.32 -13.89
CA PRO A 113 -6.96 -26.01 -14.67
C PRO A 113 -6.44 -24.62 -14.36
N PRO A 114 -5.16 -24.32 -14.63
CA PRO A 114 -4.64 -22.96 -14.54
C PRO A 114 -5.51 -21.97 -15.32
N TYR A 115 -5.75 -20.80 -14.75
CA TYR A 115 -6.59 -19.77 -15.37
C TYR A 115 -5.97 -18.39 -15.21
N THR A 116 -6.42 -17.46 -16.04
CA THR A 116 -5.90 -16.09 -16.06
C THR A 116 -7.00 -15.07 -15.92
N TYR A 117 -6.65 -13.91 -15.35
CA TYR A 117 -7.42 -12.68 -15.40
C TYR A 117 -6.62 -11.61 -16.11
N GLN A 118 -7.27 -10.87 -16.98
CA GLN A 118 -6.74 -9.66 -17.60
C GLN A 118 -7.53 -8.47 -17.09
N TYR A 119 -6.84 -7.44 -16.63
CA TYR A 119 -7.45 -6.21 -16.16
C TYR A 119 -7.02 -5.04 -17.01
N THR A 120 -7.95 -4.14 -17.31
CA THR A 120 -7.67 -2.84 -17.92
C THR A 120 -8.27 -1.74 -17.05
N TYR A 121 -7.52 -0.67 -16.85
CA TYR A 121 -7.85 0.41 -15.92
C TYR A 121 -8.03 1.71 -16.68
N THR A 122 -9.13 2.43 -16.40
CA THR A 122 -9.44 3.76 -16.97
C THR A 122 -9.46 4.81 -15.87
N TYR A 123 -8.86 5.96 -16.15
CA TYR A 123 -8.73 7.07 -15.20
C TYR A 123 -9.30 8.35 -15.79
N ASN A 124 -9.81 9.23 -14.92
CA ASN A 124 -10.18 10.59 -15.31
C ASN A 124 -8.95 11.53 -15.30
N ASN A 125 -9.18 12.81 -15.65
CA ASN A 125 -8.13 13.84 -15.70
C ASN A 125 -7.50 14.15 -14.32
N HIS A 126 -8.12 13.73 -13.21
CA HIS A 126 -7.61 13.85 -11.86
C HIS A 126 -6.83 12.61 -11.40
N LYS A 127 -6.55 11.67 -12.32
CA LYS A 127 -5.93 10.36 -12.07
C LYS A 127 -6.74 9.49 -11.09
N GLN A 128 -8.02 9.72 -10.95
CA GLN A 128 -8.92 8.86 -10.20
C GLN A 128 -9.33 7.68 -11.09
N LEU A 129 -9.23 6.47 -10.57
CA LEU A 129 -9.66 5.26 -11.26
C LEU A 129 -11.19 5.27 -11.41
N THR A 130 -11.69 5.23 -12.65
CA THR A 130 -13.13 5.34 -12.95
C THR A 130 -13.73 4.04 -13.47
N GLU A 131 -12.91 3.15 -14.05
CA GLU A 131 -13.39 1.88 -14.56
C GLU A 131 -12.31 0.81 -14.50
N ILE A 132 -12.72 -0.40 -14.17
CA ILE A 132 -11.92 -1.62 -14.24
C ILE A 132 -12.66 -2.61 -15.12
N LEU A 133 -12.04 -3.02 -16.22
CA LEU A 133 -12.50 -4.14 -17.03
C LEU A 133 -11.73 -5.40 -16.61
N GLU A 134 -12.43 -6.42 -16.16
CA GLU A 134 -11.90 -7.74 -15.80
C GLU A 134 -12.35 -8.77 -16.83
N VAL A 135 -11.37 -9.44 -17.47
CA VAL A 135 -11.61 -10.50 -18.46
C VAL A 135 -10.93 -11.77 -17.97
N PRO A 136 -11.65 -12.69 -17.33
CA PRO A 136 -11.14 -13.99 -16.93
C PRO A 136 -11.15 -14.98 -18.10
N SER A 137 -10.26 -15.98 -18.04
CA SER A 137 -10.22 -17.03 -19.09
C SER A 137 -11.35 -18.06 -18.98
N ILE A 138 -11.99 -18.19 -17.81
CA ILE A 138 -12.99 -19.23 -17.51
C ILE A 138 -14.27 -18.72 -16.86
N PHE A 139 -14.38 -17.41 -16.57
CA PHE A 139 -15.54 -16.79 -15.93
C PHE A 139 -16.13 -15.68 -16.81
N TYR A 140 -17.16 -15.01 -16.32
CA TYR A 140 -17.78 -13.89 -17.02
C TYR A 140 -16.90 -12.63 -16.96
N THR A 141 -16.87 -11.89 -18.06
CA THR A 141 -16.29 -10.55 -18.09
C THR A 141 -17.09 -9.62 -17.17
N THR A 142 -16.37 -8.87 -16.34
CA THR A 142 -16.96 -7.97 -15.36
C THR A 142 -16.41 -6.56 -15.56
N ILE A 143 -17.28 -5.57 -15.48
CA ILE A 143 -16.91 -4.16 -15.50
C ILE A 143 -17.28 -3.55 -14.14
N TYR A 144 -16.30 -2.93 -13.47
CA TYR A 144 -16.54 -2.14 -12.27
C TYR A 144 -16.45 -0.66 -12.63
N LYS A 145 -17.52 0.11 -12.36
CA LYS A 145 -17.54 1.57 -12.51
C LYS A 145 -17.42 2.23 -11.15
N LEU A 146 -16.48 3.18 -11.03
CA LEU A 146 -16.10 3.81 -9.79
C LEU A 146 -16.53 5.29 -9.82
N THR A 147 -17.33 5.69 -8.84
CA THR A 147 -17.82 7.06 -8.69
C THR A 147 -17.13 7.74 -7.52
N TRP A 148 -16.62 8.93 -7.76
CA TRP A 148 -15.89 9.74 -6.79
C TRP A 148 -16.69 10.98 -6.41
N ALA A 149 -16.72 11.29 -5.11
CA ALA A 149 -17.20 12.55 -4.59
C ALA A 149 -16.02 13.30 -3.94
N ASN A 150 -15.58 14.39 -4.55
CA ASN A 150 -14.37 15.12 -4.18
C ASN A 150 -13.13 14.19 -4.27
N SER A 151 -12.56 13.81 -3.12
CA SER A 151 -11.35 13.00 -3.04
C SER A 151 -11.62 11.56 -2.58
N ASP A 152 -12.87 11.18 -2.38
CA ASP A 152 -13.24 9.88 -1.83
C ASP A 152 -14.05 9.07 -2.87
N LEU A 153 -13.77 7.78 -2.96
CA LEU A 153 -14.50 6.83 -3.79
C LEU A 153 -15.80 6.45 -3.07
N THR A 154 -16.96 6.86 -3.58
CA THR A 154 -18.23 6.70 -2.87
C THR A 154 -19.07 5.53 -3.34
N LEU A 155 -18.87 5.06 -4.58
CA LEU A 155 -19.65 3.97 -5.14
C LEU A 155 -18.83 3.16 -6.12
N ILE A 156 -18.97 1.85 -6.05
CA ILE A 156 -18.50 0.90 -7.07
C ILE A 156 -19.72 0.13 -7.56
N THR A 157 -20.04 0.22 -8.84
CA THR A 157 -21.10 -0.57 -9.47
C THR A 157 -20.50 -1.66 -10.33
N CYS A 158 -20.92 -2.90 -10.10
CA CYS A 158 -20.47 -4.07 -10.85
C CYS A 158 -21.46 -4.39 -11.98
N TYR A 159 -20.95 -4.60 -13.19
CA TYR A 159 -21.71 -4.96 -14.37
C TYR A 159 -21.23 -6.30 -14.96
N ARG A 160 -22.18 -7.11 -15.44
CA ARG A 160 -21.94 -8.25 -16.34
C ARG A 160 -22.87 -8.15 -17.53
N GLU A 161 -22.38 -8.39 -18.74
CA GLU A 161 -23.18 -8.30 -19.96
C GLU A 161 -23.97 -6.97 -20.07
N ASN A 162 -23.38 -5.85 -19.59
CA ASN A 162 -23.99 -4.53 -19.47
C ASN A 162 -25.15 -4.39 -18.47
N GLU A 163 -25.45 -5.44 -17.69
CA GLU A 163 -26.46 -5.39 -16.64
C GLU A 163 -25.81 -5.09 -15.28
N PRO A 164 -26.35 -4.17 -14.47
CA PRO A 164 -25.85 -3.93 -13.12
C PRO A 164 -26.23 -5.11 -12.21
N MET A 165 -25.20 -5.68 -11.59
CA MET A 165 -25.32 -6.86 -10.73
C MET A 165 -25.37 -6.49 -9.25
N GLY A 166 -24.62 -5.47 -8.84
CA GLY A 166 -24.52 -5.02 -7.46
C GLY A 166 -23.76 -3.72 -7.31
N GLU A 167 -23.86 -3.16 -6.11
CA GLU A 167 -23.22 -1.90 -5.74
C GLU A 167 -22.47 -2.06 -4.40
N ILE A 168 -21.36 -1.35 -4.26
CA ILE A 168 -20.64 -1.14 -2.99
C ILE A 168 -20.69 0.35 -2.71
N HIS A 169 -21.45 0.75 -1.70
CA HIS A 169 -21.50 2.11 -1.22
C HIS A 169 -20.49 2.31 -0.09
N LEU A 170 -19.79 3.44 -0.10
CA LEU A 170 -18.67 3.72 0.80
C LEU A 170 -18.88 5.06 1.48
N ASP A 171 -18.83 5.08 2.81
CA ASP A 171 -18.75 6.29 3.62
C ASP A 171 -17.37 6.41 4.29
N TYR A 172 -16.98 7.63 4.64
CA TYR A 172 -15.64 7.96 5.12
C TYR A 172 -15.68 8.73 6.42
N ASP A 173 -14.73 8.43 7.31
CA ASP A 173 -14.49 9.25 8.49
C ASP A 173 -13.67 10.49 8.11
N LYS A 174 -14.37 11.58 7.82
CA LYS A 174 -13.78 12.87 7.42
C LYS A 174 -13.05 13.60 8.54
N THR A 175 -13.09 13.08 9.76
CA THR A 175 -12.34 13.62 10.90
C THR A 175 -10.90 13.11 10.95
N ILE A 176 -10.59 12.09 10.12
CA ILE A 176 -9.29 11.44 10.05
C ILE A 176 -8.69 11.70 8.67
N ASP A 177 -7.63 12.49 8.62
CA ASP A 177 -6.81 12.68 7.42
C ASP A 177 -5.63 11.69 7.48
N ASN A 178 -5.85 10.45 7.05
CA ASN A 178 -4.82 9.41 7.07
C ASN A 178 -4.87 8.53 5.82
N PRO A 179 -4.20 8.95 4.75
CA PRO A 179 -4.18 8.21 3.48
C PRO A 179 -3.54 6.81 3.59
N TYR A 180 -2.77 6.52 4.66
CA TYR A 180 -2.16 5.19 4.83
C TYR A 180 -3.19 4.12 5.17
N LEU A 181 -4.26 4.46 5.90
CA LEU A 181 -5.35 3.52 6.17
C LEU A 181 -6.16 3.17 4.92
N ALA A 182 -6.25 4.11 4.00
CA ALA A 182 -6.86 3.87 2.70
C ALA A 182 -6.13 2.78 1.91
N LEU A 183 -4.88 2.45 2.25
CA LEU A 183 -4.14 1.34 1.63
C LEU A 183 -4.46 0.00 2.28
N VAL A 184 -4.75 -0.03 3.57
CA VAL A 184 -5.01 -1.27 4.34
C VAL A 184 -6.43 -1.76 4.14
N PHE A 185 -7.41 -0.85 4.18
CA PHE A 185 -8.84 -1.13 3.99
C PHE A 185 -9.33 -0.56 2.65
N ASN A 186 -8.57 -0.84 1.60
CA ASN A 186 -8.89 -0.33 0.28
C ASN A 186 -9.99 -1.19 -0.36
N PRO A 187 -11.16 -0.61 -0.70
CA PRO A 187 -12.24 -1.35 -1.35
C PRO A 187 -11.83 -1.97 -2.69
N LEU A 188 -10.75 -1.51 -3.32
CA LEU A 188 -10.20 -2.16 -4.51
C LEU A 188 -9.66 -3.57 -4.22
N THR A 189 -9.23 -3.87 -2.99
CA THR A 189 -8.84 -5.24 -2.63
C THR A 189 -10.01 -6.20 -2.76
N MET A 190 -11.22 -5.77 -2.45
CA MET A 190 -12.43 -6.62 -2.50
C MET A 190 -12.78 -7.06 -3.92
N ILE A 191 -12.49 -6.22 -4.93
CA ILE A 191 -12.81 -6.52 -6.33
C ILE A 191 -11.60 -7.05 -7.10
N LEU A 192 -10.38 -6.72 -6.71
CA LEU A 192 -9.15 -7.10 -7.42
C LEU A 192 -8.45 -8.32 -6.83
N SER A 193 -8.80 -8.75 -5.61
CA SER A 193 -8.26 -9.98 -5.03
C SER A 193 -8.91 -11.19 -5.68
N LYS A 194 -8.10 -12.10 -6.19
CA LYS A 194 -8.54 -13.37 -6.72
C LYS A 194 -7.76 -14.49 -6.03
N GLY A 195 -8.50 -15.34 -5.35
CA GLY A 195 -7.87 -16.26 -4.39
C GLY A 195 -7.15 -15.45 -3.30
N SER A 196 -5.88 -15.77 -3.07
CA SER A 196 -5.06 -15.07 -2.07
C SER A 196 -4.15 -13.99 -2.67
N VAL A 197 -4.27 -13.68 -3.96
CA VAL A 197 -3.39 -12.73 -4.67
C VAL A 197 -4.01 -11.33 -4.70
N GLU A 198 -3.62 -10.50 -3.75
CA GLU A 198 -4.06 -9.11 -3.63
C GLU A 198 -3.04 -8.16 -4.29
N PRO A 199 -3.46 -7.06 -4.94
CA PRO A 199 -2.57 -6.12 -5.63
C PRO A 199 -1.85 -5.15 -4.67
N MET A 200 -1.26 -5.68 -3.59
CA MET A 200 -0.72 -4.86 -2.49
C MET A 200 0.47 -4.00 -2.91
N GLY A 201 1.33 -4.51 -3.81
CA GLY A 201 2.45 -3.71 -4.34
C GLY A 201 1.99 -2.47 -5.08
N GLN A 202 0.92 -2.59 -5.85
CA GLN A 202 0.30 -1.50 -6.60
C GLN A 202 -0.40 -0.50 -5.67
N LEU A 203 -1.13 -1.01 -4.66
CA LEU A 203 -1.83 -0.18 -3.67
C LEU A 203 -0.84 0.60 -2.81
N PHE A 204 0.12 -0.08 -2.17
CA PHE A 204 1.12 0.55 -1.29
C PHE A 204 2.04 1.52 -2.02
N GLY A 205 2.28 1.30 -3.30
CA GLY A 205 3.04 2.21 -4.16
C GLY A 205 2.25 3.39 -4.72
N GLY A 206 0.92 3.43 -4.52
CA GLY A 206 0.05 4.46 -5.09
C GLY A 206 -0.10 4.37 -6.61
N TYR A 207 0.13 3.20 -7.19
CA TYR A 207 0.12 3.01 -8.65
C TYR A 207 -1.29 2.94 -9.25
N PHE A 208 -2.35 2.88 -8.45
CA PHE A 208 -3.74 3.04 -8.92
C PHE A 208 -4.19 4.51 -8.98
N GLY A 209 -3.24 5.45 -9.06
CA GLY A 209 -3.52 6.86 -9.20
C GLY A 209 -3.89 7.53 -7.89
N THR A 210 -4.91 8.40 -7.90
CA THR A 210 -5.33 9.13 -6.71
C THR A 210 -5.92 8.18 -5.68
N VAL A 211 -5.35 8.20 -4.47
CA VAL A 211 -5.88 7.48 -3.30
C VAL A 211 -6.93 8.34 -2.61
N PHE A 212 -7.99 7.74 -2.05
CA PHE A 212 -8.97 8.49 -1.25
C PHE A 212 -8.31 9.10 0.00
N LYS A 213 -8.84 10.24 0.39
CA LYS A 213 -8.23 11.10 1.40
C LYS A 213 -8.48 10.59 2.82
N HIS A 214 -9.66 10.05 3.06
CA HIS A 214 -10.12 9.66 4.38
C HIS A 214 -10.23 8.13 4.50
N PRO A 215 -10.11 7.55 5.71
CA PRO A 215 -10.37 6.12 5.91
C PRO A 215 -11.85 5.81 5.76
N VAL A 216 -12.14 4.60 5.29
CA VAL A 216 -13.51 4.10 5.14
C VAL A 216 -14.16 3.98 6.50
N LYS A 217 -15.37 4.57 6.67
CA LYS A 217 -16.17 4.47 7.87
C LYS A 217 -17.18 3.32 7.79
N SER A 218 -17.80 3.15 6.62
CA SER A 218 -18.71 2.04 6.39
C SER A 218 -18.68 1.58 4.94
N ILE A 219 -18.99 0.30 4.75
CA ILE A 219 -19.18 -0.35 3.47
C ILE A 219 -20.59 -0.97 3.51
N HIS A 220 -21.40 -0.64 2.52
CA HIS A 220 -22.72 -1.22 2.34
C HIS A 220 -22.80 -1.91 0.98
N TYR A 221 -23.08 -3.22 1.00
CA TYR A 221 -23.27 -4.03 -0.20
C TYR A 221 -24.74 -4.07 -0.58
N LYS A 222 -25.03 -3.82 -1.85
CA LYS A 222 -26.38 -3.92 -2.39
C LYS A 222 -26.40 -4.87 -3.57
N VAL A 223 -27.19 -5.94 -3.45
CA VAL A 223 -27.40 -6.90 -4.52
C VAL A 223 -28.53 -6.41 -5.42
N LEU A 224 -28.25 -6.10 -6.68
CA LEU A 224 -29.25 -5.68 -7.67
C LEU A 224 -29.81 -6.86 -8.43
N LYS A 225 -28.99 -7.88 -8.68
CA LYS A 225 -29.40 -9.10 -9.37
C LYS A 225 -28.70 -10.28 -8.67
N LYS A 226 -29.47 -11.27 -8.23
CA LYS A 226 -28.93 -12.47 -7.58
C LYS A 226 -28.05 -13.23 -8.57
N ASP A 227 -26.78 -13.35 -8.21
CA ASP A 227 -25.77 -14.12 -8.94
C ASP A 227 -24.91 -14.83 -7.91
N GLU A 228 -24.80 -16.16 -8.01
CA GLU A 228 -24.04 -17.00 -7.07
C GLU A 228 -22.52 -16.69 -7.04
N PHE A 229 -22.02 -16.00 -8.06
CA PHE A 229 -20.61 -15.68 -8.20
C PHE A 229 -20.22 -14.25 -7.77
N LEU A 230 -21.20 -13.45 -7.34
CA LEU A 230 -21.00 -12.12 -6.73
C LEU A 230 -21.33 -12.18 -5.24
N TRP A 231 -21.70 -11.05 -4.68
CA TRP A 231 -22.07 -10.98 -3.27
C TRP A 231 -23.40 -11.72 -3.03
N SER A 232 -23.39 -12.66 -2.09
CA SER A 232 -24.56 -13.50 -1.81
C SER A 232 -25.56 -12.85 -0.84
N ALA A 233 -25.16 -11.77 -0.16
CA ALA A 233 -25.97 -11.07 0.83
C ALA A 233 -25.75 -9.56 0.75
N GLU A 234 -26.73 -8.80 1.26
CA GLU A 234 -26.59 -7.39 1.61
C GLU A 234 -25.99 -7.36 3.02
N ASP A 235 -24.78 -6.82 3.15
CA ASP A 235 -24.07 -6.72 4.42
C ASP A 235 -23.58 -5.29 4.63
N ASP A 236 -23.58 -4.87 5.89
CA ASP A 236 -23.03 -3.59 6.33
C ASP A 236 -21.81 -3.85 7.21
N ILE A 237 -20.70 -3.23 6.86
CA ILE A 237 -19.47 -3.27 7.65
C ILE A 237 -19.20 -1.85 8.15
N GLU A 238 -19.09 -1.68 9.47
CA GLU A 238 -18.69 -0.42 10.08
C GLU A 238 -17.27 -0.50 10.63
N PHE A 239 -16.48 0.57 10.46
CA PHE A 239 -15.13 0.70 10.95
C PHE A 239 -15.02 1.81 12.00
N THR A 240 -14.35 1.50 13.10
CA THR A 240 -13.94 2.48 14.10
C THR A 240 -12.42 2.46 14.28
N TYR A 241 -11.84 3.61 14.64
CA TYR A 241 -10.40 3.82 14.64
C TYR A 241 -9.92 4.33 15.99
N THR A 242 -8.94 3.64 16.61
CA THR A 242 -8.28 4.06 17.84
C THR A 242 -6.90 4.63 17.53
N LYS A 243 -6.60 5.80 18.08
CA LYS A 243 -5.31 6.50 17.92
C LYS A 243 -4.48 6.41 19.19
N ASN A 244 -3.15 6.36 19.04
CA ASN A 244 -2.22 6.57 20.14
C ASN A 244 -2.02 8.07 20.41
N ALA A 245 -1.18 8.40 21.39
CA ALA A 245 -0.88 9.80 21.77
C ALA A 245 -0.18 10.59 20.65
N ASP A 246 0.49 9.91 19.70
CA ASP A 246 1.16 10.53 18.55
C ASP A 246 0.20 10.74 17.37
N GLY A 247 -1.07 10.34 17.50
CA GLY A 247 -2.10 10.44 16.47
C GLY A 247 -2.09 9.29 15.45
N ASP A 248 -1.25 8.28 15.64
CA ASP A 248 -1.25 7.10 14.78
C ASP A 248 -2.44 6.20 15.09
N ILE A 249 -3.06 5.65 14.08
CA ILE A 249 -4.08 4.63 14.26
C ILE A 249 -3.36 3.32 14.57
N THR A 250 -3.64 2.79 15.75
CA THR A 250 -3.06 1.54 16.26
C THR A 250 -4.04 0.39 16.26
N GLU A 251 -5.33 0.71 16.14
CA GLU A 251 -6.37 -0.31 16.15
C GLU A 251 -7.52 0.10 15.22
N VAL A 252 -8.07 -0.87 14.52
CA VAL A 252 -9.29 -0.75 13.74
C VAL A 252 -10.23 -1.85 14.19
N THR A 253 -11.46 -1.49 14.49
CA THR A 253 -12.52 -2.45 14.75
C THR A 253 -13.47 -2.46 13.56
N ALA A 254 -13.67 -3.63 12.98
CA ALA A 254 -14.70 -3.87 11.96
C ALA A 254 -15.87 -4.60 12.61
N THR A 255 -17.08 -4.10 12.40
CA THR A 255 -18.30 -4.71 12.90
C THR A 255 -19.13 -5.16 11.72
N GLU A 256 -19.26 -6.45 11.56
CA GLU A 256 -20.14 -7.14 10.63
C GLU A 256 -21.13 -7.99 11.45
N GLN A 257 -21.09 -9.31 11.34
CA GLN A 257 -21.86 -10.21 12.21
C GLN A 257 -21.14 -10.46 13.55
N GLU A 258 -19.82 -10.43 13.54
CA GLU A 258 -18.95 -10.47 14.71
C GLU A 258 -17.97 -9.30 14.67
N THR A 259 -17.51 -8.86 15.85
CA THR A 259 -16.57 -7.75 15.94
C THR A 259 -15.14 -8.24 15.74
N ASP A 260 -14.54 -7.86 14.62
CA ASP A 260 -13.14 -8.08 14.33
C ASP A 260 -12.29 -6.90 14.75
N LYS A 261 -11.26 -7.21 15.55
CA LYS A 261 -10.28 -6.23 16.02
C LYS A 261 -8.95 -6.42 15.33
N ILE A 262 -8.48 -5.38 14.70
CA ILE A 262 -7.23 -5.37 13.94
C ILE A 262 -6.25 -4.40 14.58
N THR A 263 -5.09 -4.90 14.99
CA THR A 263 -3.99 -4.09 15.56
C THR A 263 -2.97 -3.76 14.48
N LEU A 264 -2.50 -2.50 14.44
CA LEU A 264 -1.56 -1.98 13.45
C LEU A 264 -0.23 -1.61 14.11
N GLU A 265 0.87 -2.08 13.52
CA GLU A 265 2.23 -1.72 13.91
C GLU A 265 2.89 -0.88 12.80
N TRP A 266 3.35 0.32 13.16
CA TRP A 266 3.97 1.27 12.24
C TRP A 266 5.47 1.37 12.44
N SER A 267 6.21 1.65 11.36
CA SER A 267 7.62 2.02 11.47
C SER A 267 7.77 3.32 12.25
N LYS A 268 8.83 3.43 13.03
CA LYS A 268 9.24 4.73 13.57
C LYS A 268 9.65 5.63 12.41
N VAL A 269 9.20 6.88 12.39
CA VAL A 269 9.76 7.89 11.49
C VAL A 269 11.19 8.14 11.95
N THR A 270 12.15 7.57 11.25
CA THR A 270 13.52 8.02 11.40
C THR A 270 13.63 9.34 10.66
N ASN A 271 13.55 10.45 11.38
CA ASN A 271 13.92 11.76 10.83
C ASN A 271 15.29 11.57 10.15
N GLY A 272 15.29 11.65 8.82
CA GLY A 272 16.31 11.16 7.92
C GLY A 272 17.75 11.65 8.15
N ILE A 273 18.38 11.12 9.19
CA ILE A 273 19.82 10.90 9.22
C ILE A 273 19.95 9.42 9.57
N ALA A 274 20.16 8.59 8.55
CA ALA A 274 20.59 7.22 8.77
C ALA A 274 21.90 7.30 9.58
N THR A 275 21.82 7.14 10.89
CA THR A 275 22.98 6.88 11.71
C THR A 275 23.45 5.48 11.33
N THR A 276 24.34 5.39 10.37
CA THR A 276 25.21 4.24 10.24
C THR A 276 25.90 4.11 11.60
N ARG A 277 25.44 3.19 12.45
CA ARG A 277 26.16 2.78 13.64
C ARG A 277 27.40 2.03 13.18
N GLN A 278 28.44 2.77 12.81
CA GLN A 278 29.80 2.29 12.98
C GLN A 278 30.15 2.53 14.44
N ALA A 279 30.16 1.46 15.21
CA ALA A 279 30.81 1.47 16.51
C ALA A 279 32.30 1.73 16.29
N THR A 280 32.70 2.99 16.38
CA THR A 280 34.10 3.39 16.57
C THR A 280 34.12 4.46 17.63
N ASN A 281 34.93 4.27 18.64
CA ASN A 281 35.34 5.27 19.63
C ASN A 281 35.81 6.54 18.90
N ALA A 282 34.91 7.48 18.65
CA ALA A 282 35.23 8.70 17.92
C ALA A 282 34.88 9.92 18.74
N ALA A 283 35.88 10.77 18.94
CA ALA A 283 35.75 12.15 19.42
C ALA A 283 34.69 12.89 18.58
N ASN A 284 34.11 13.97 19.16
CA ASN A 284 33.13 14.85 18.51
C ASN A 284 33.53 15.13 17.04
N ALA A 285 32.66 14.82 16.11
CA ALA A 285 32.88 15.14 14.70
C ALA A 285 32.18 16.47 14.36
N CYS A 286 32.94 17.40 13.80
CA CYS A 286 32.45 18.71 13.38
C CYS A 286 32.27 18.78 11.87
N TYR A 287 31.17 19.40 11.42
CA TYR A 287 30.83 19.56 10.01
C TYR A 287 30.41 21.00 9.70
N THR A 288 30.68 21.46 8.50
CA THR A 288 30.11 22.70 7.97
C THR A 288 28.62 22.53 7.69
N ILE A 289 27.92 23.63 7.43
CA ILE A 289 26.52 23.63 6.97
C ILE A 289 26.33 22.88 5.63
N SER A 290 27.37 22.80 4.82
CA SER A 290 27.39 22.03 3.56
C SER A 290 27.72 20.55 3.75
N GLY A 291 27.87 20.09 5.01
CA GLY A 291 28.16 18.67 5.33
C GLY A 291 29.62 18.25 5.22
N MET A 292 30.56 19.17 4.95
CA MET A 292 31.98 18.85 4.91
C MET A 292 32.53 18.68 6.34
N ARG A 293 33.25 17.58 6.60
CA ARG A 293 33.88 17.29 7.88
C ARG A 293 35.04 18.26 8.13
N GLN A 294 35.11 18.78 9.36
CA GLN A 294 36.17 19.69 9.83
C GLN A 294 36.91 19.10 11.03
N LYS A 295 38.18 19.53 11.19
CA LYS A 295 39.00 19.11 12.34
C LYS A 295 38.57 19.80 13.65
N ALA A 296 38.00 20.99 13.56
CA ALA A 296 37.53 21.80 14.69
C ALA A 296 36.42 22.76 14.22
N PRO A 297 35.53 23.23 15.11
CA PRO A 297 34.56 24.26 14.79
C PRO A 297 35.21 25.55 14.28
N VAL A 298 34.64 26.15 13.24
CA VAL A 298 35.09 27.41 12.65
C VAL A 298 34.07 28.52 12.88
N LYS A 299 34.45 29.77 12.67
CA LYS A 299 33.55 30.93 12.77
C LYS A 299 32.32 30.74 11.89
N GLY A 300 31.13 30.92 12.47
CA GLY A 300 29.84 30.70 11.83
C GLY A 300 29.10 29.47 12.37
N LEU A 301 28.11 28.98 11.63
CA LEU A 301 27.29 27.82 12.02
C LEU A 301 28.01 26.49 11.74
N ASN A 302 28.17 25.70 12.80
CA ASN A 302 28.78 24.38 12.78
C ASN A 302 27.75 23.31 13.19
N ILE A 303 27.88 22.11 12.68
CA ILE A 303 27.11 20.93 13.06
C ILE A 303 28.08 19.99 13.81
N ILE A 304 27.83 19.76 15.09
CA ILE A 304 28.66 18.90 15.94
C ILE A 304 27.87 17.61 16.20
N LYS A 305 28.48 16.47 15.86
CA LYS A 305 27.98 15.15 16.19
C LYS A 305 28.75 14.62 17.41
N GLU A 306 28.04 14.40 18.51
CA GLU A 306 28.59 13.83 19.74
C GLU A 306 28.77 12.31 19.67
N PRO A 307 29.56 11.68 20.54
CA PRO A 307 29.81 10.23 20.52
C PRO A 307 28.57 9.38 20.72
N ASP A 308 27.54 9.90 21.42
CA ASP A 308 26.23 9.26 21.63
C ASP A 308 25.32 9.32 20.39
N GLY A 309 25.78 9.99 19.31
CA GLY A 309 25.03 10.19 18.07
C GLY A 309 24.21 11.48 18.04
N THR A 310 24.12 12.22 19.13
CA THR A 310 23.41 13.50 19.22
C THR A 310 24.05 14.53 18.28
N VAL A 311 23.21 15.32 17.59
CA VAL A 311 23.66 16.37 16.68
C VAL A 311 23.25 17.73 17.23
N LYS A 312 24.23 18.62 17.41
CA LYS A 312 24.03 20.00 17.86
C LYS A 312 24.43 21.01 16.80
N LYS A 313 23.64 22.07 16.64
CA LYS A 313 24.00 23.24 15.85
C LYS A 313 24.63 24.28 16.77
N VAL A 314 25.86 24.68 16.50
CA VAL A 314 26.64 25.62 17.32
C VAL A 314 27.11 26.79 16.47
N ILE A 315 26.87 28.01 16.93
CA ILE A 315 27.39 29.22 16.28
C ILE A 315 28.63 29.67 17.01
N ILE A 316 29.78 29.70 16.33
CA ILE A 316 31.04 30.27 16.81
C ILE A 316 31.11 31.72 16.32
N ARG A 317 31.24 32.67 17.24
CA ARG A 317 31.33 34.09 16.96
C ARG A 317 32.77 34.56 16.74
#